data_e260f4fc8c386972f815f991863f33c5
#
_entry.id   e260f4fc8c386972f815f991863f33c5
#
_cell.length_a   1.000
_cell.length_b   1.000
_cell.length_c   1.000
_cell.angle_alpha   90.00
_cell.angle_beta   90.00
_cell.angle_gamma   90.00
#
_symmetry.space_group_name_H-M   'P 1'
#
loop_
_entity.id
_entity.type
_entity.pdbx_description
1 polymer ?
#
loop_
_entity_poly.entity_id
_entity_poly.type
_entity_poly.pdbx_seq_one_letter_code
_entity_poly.pdbx_strand_id
1 'polypeptide(L)'
;MKGVLYISFLVCILLGCSDSDGLPDGEKDKTARTELEIVSASIVEGNTQTRAEVPFTPGSSIALFCHGQAAETSYTPVNNRKYTLNSGDSKWTAESEATTIYLGSEKADLCGYYPYVEGTVGTADTLYNVRTTIPMDTQDYDPSKELYYVANKVVDAKEYLVDMHFKHAYSRLVLNIGVEDDYPATCSINSVALANDSLFRKAVIDITSGTVGIHPDDTEKQFRGGYNITKDLPCLLSGPTDKYQADLLMIPTKLLPDPFEPTKGLSVIVNVSGFPATVIIPIDDLSDFESGKKYVVSLKLRGIAIKSVNVTTTDWDEKILNEGTDYEPLPQS
;
A
#
# COMPACT_ATOMS: atom_id res chain seq x y z
N MET A 1 -74.14 63.05 -19.24
CA MET A 1 -73.22 64.20 -19.28
C MET A 1 -71.87 63.74 -18.77
N LYS A 2 -70.88 63.90 -19.61
CA LYS A 2 -69.59 63.25 -19.58
C LYS A 2 -68.59 64.09 -18.81
N GLY A 3 -67.93 63.53 -17.82
CA GLY A 3 -66.82 64.16 -17.13
C GLY A 3 -65.56 63.27 -17.35
N VAL A 4 -64.59 63.84 -17.99
CA VAL A 4 -63.29 63.22 -18.26
C VAL A 4 -62.33 63.62 -17.15
N LEU A 5 -61.76 62.60 -16.45
CA LEU A 5 -60.79 62.84 -15.37
C LEU A 5 -59.39 62.59 -15.93
N TYR A 6 -58.55 63.61 -16.02
CA TYR A 6 -57.12 63.51 -16.33
C TYR A 6 -56.33 63.16 -15.07
N ILE A 7 -55.68 62.08 -15.09
CA ILE A 7 -54.71 61.67 -14.05
C ILE A 7 -53.32 62.06 -14.58
N SER A 8 -52.71 63.01 -13.92
CA SER A 8 -51.35 63.45 -14.13
C SER A 8 -50.38 62.52 -13.43
N PHE A 9 -49.47 61.86 -14.16
CA PHE A 9 -48.45 61.00 -13.65
C PHE A 9 -47.22 61.83 -13.24
N LEU A 10 -47.00 62.00 -11.95
CA LEU A 10 -45.83 62.66 -11.38
C LEU A 10 -44.72 61.66 -11.19
N VAL A 11 -43.68 61.73 -11.98
CA VAL A 11 -42.47 60.90 -11.81
C VAL A 11 -41.56 61.60 -10.81
N CYS A 12 -41.48 61.04 -9.61
CA CYS A 12 -40.50 61.44 -8.61
C CYS A 12 -39.22 60.62 -8.83
N ILE A 13 -38.17 61.26 -9.35
CA ILE A 13 -36.82 60.76 -9.37
C ILE A 13 -36.24 60.96 -7.96
N LEU A 14 -36.15 59.89 -7.17
CA LEU A 14 -35.41 59.89 -5.92
C LEU A 14 -33.94 59.57 -6.20
N LEU A 15 -33.10 60.57 -6.14
CA LEU A 15 -31.67 60.42 -5.97
C LEU A 15 -31.42 59.98 -4.52
N GLY A 16 -31.30 58.70 -4.28
CA GLY A 16 -30.86 58.17 -3.00
C GLY A 16 -29.33 58.19 -2.95
N CYS A 17 -28.80 58.99 -2.03
CA CYS A 17 -27.42 58.88 -1.57
C CYS A 17 -27.23 57.50 -0.90
N SER A 18 -26.23 56.80 -1.31
CA SER A 18 -25.78 55.60 -0.62
C SER A 18 -25.01 56.03 0.61
N ASP A 19 -25.62 55.96 1.75
CA ASP A 19 -24.87 55.87 3.00
C ASP A 19 -24.29 54.46 3.09
N SER A 20 -22.97 54.42 3.07
CA SER A 20 -22.18 53.24 3.36
C SER A 20 -22.25 52.95 4.87
N ASP A 21 -23.36 52.39 5.32
CA ASP A 21 -23.39 51.76 6.62
C ASP A 21 -22.66 50.43 6.53
N GLY A 22 -21.53 50.38 7.27
CA GLY A 22 -20.67 49.22 7.35
C GLY A 22 -21.42 47.95 7.73
N LEU A 23 -21.49 47.06 6.79
CA LEU A 23 -21.75 45.67 7.09
C LEU A 23 -20.58 45.16 7.99
N PRO A 24 -20.87 44.45 9.06
CA PRO A 24 -19.81 43.92 9.90
C PRO A 24 -18.94 43.01 9.07
N ASP A 25 -17.62 43.33 9.04
CA ASP A 25 -16.55 42.46 8.55
C ASP A 25 -16.63 41.15 9.31
N GLY A 26 -17.32 40.13 8.78
CA GLY A 26 -17.53 38.89 9.50
C GLY A 26 -17.99 37.68 8.71
N GLU A 27 -18.42 37.86 7.49
CA GLU A 27 -18.65 36.70 6.59
C GLU A 27 -17.65 36.69 5.45
N LYS A 28 -16.40 36.36 5.79
CA LYS A 28 -15.47 35.89 4.79
C LYS A 28 -16.12 34.67 4.15
N ASP A 29 -16.30 34.77 2.86
CA ASP A 29 -16.81 33.83 1.90
C ASP A 29 -16.37 32.36 2.22
N LYS A 30 -17.13 31.68 3.08
CA LYS A 30 -16.92 30.29 3.47
C LYS A 30 -17.47 29.31 2.44
N THR A 31 -17.93 29.77 1.30
CA THR A 31 -18.79 28.99 0.40
C THR A 31 -18.15 28.59 -0.93
N ALA A 32 -17.00 29.11 -1.29
CA ALA A 32 -16.30 28.63 -2.49
C ALA A 32 -15.58 27.32 -2.18
N ARG A 33 -16.30 26.19 -2.32
CA ARG A 33 -15.73 24.85 -2.24
C ARG A 33 -15.45 24.35 -3.65
N THR A 34 -14.23 23.84 -3.86
CA THR A 34 -13.81 23.25 -5.13
C THR A 34 -13.76 21.73 -4.98
N GLU A 35 -14.36 21.02 -5.90
CA GLU A 35 -14.30 19.55 -5.93
C GLU A 35 -12.86 19.08 -6.18
N LEU A 36 -12.40 18.10 -5.38
CA LEU A 36 -11.14 17.41 -5.60
C LEU A 36 -11.22 16.61 -6.90
N GLU A 37 -10.30 16.85 -7.83
CA GLU A 37 -10.20 16.13 -9.09
C GLU A 37 -8.87 15.36 -9.15
N ILE A 38 -8.94 14.03 -9.30
CA ILE A 38 -7.78 13.18 -9.54
C ILE A 38 -7.54 13.16 -11.05
N VAL A 39 -6.50 13.86 -11.47
CA VAL A 39 -6.13 13.99 -12.90
C VAL A 39 -5.49 12.71 -13.40
N SER A 40 -4.63 12.12 -12.56
CA SER A 40 -3.99 10.84 -12.85
C SER A 40 -3.77 10.04 -11.55
N ALA A 41 -3.79 8.72 -11.69
CA ALA A 41 -3.34 7.82 -10.63
C ALA A 41 -2.57 6.67 -11.26
N SER A 42 -1.43 6.33 -10.66
CA SER A 42 -0.53 5.28 -11.13
C SER A 42 0.15 4.59 -9.95
N ILE A 43 0.58 3.35 -10.17
CA ILE A 43 1.50 2.66 -9.28
C ILE A 43 2.91 2.96 -9.76
N VAL A 44 3.75 3.43 -8.86
CA VAL A 44 5.16 3.74 -9.16
C VAL A 44 6.00 2.51 -8.89
N GLU A 45 6.58 1.97 -9.95
CA GLU A 45 7.54 0.88 -9.89
C GLU A 45 8.97 1.42 -9.97
N GLY A 46 9.88 0.81 -9.22
CA GLY A 46 11.30 1.09 -9.32
C GLY A 46 11.81 2.36 -8.65
N ASN A 47 13.12 2.58 -8.78
CA ASN A 47 13.84 3.69 -8.17
C ASN A 47 13.80 4.94 -9.07
N THR A 48 14.13 6.10 -8.53
CA THR A 48 13.95 7.46 -9.08
C THR A 48 14.46 7.71 -10.50
N GLN A 49 15.26 6.83 -11.10
CA GLN A 49 15.86 7.01 -12.43
C GLN A 49 15.13 6.26 -13.57
N THR A 50 14.32 5.24 -13.25
CA THR A 50 13.61 4.43 -14.26
C THR A 50 12.18 4.15 -13.81
N ARG A 51 11.46 5.18 -13.38
CA ARG A 51 10.06 5.02 -12.95
C ARG A 51 9.19 4.53 -14.11
N ALA A 52 8.82 3.26 -14.08
CA ALA A 52 7.67 2.80 -14.81
C ALA A 52 6.41 3.15 -14.02
N GLU A 53 5.41 3.69 -14.66
CA GLU A 53 4.10 3.96 -14.06
C GLU A 53 3.10 2.96 -14.63
N VAL A 54 2.50 2.18 -13.76
CA VAL A 54 1.44 1.25 -14.14
C VAL A 54 0.10 1.93 -13.88
N PRO A 55 -0.69 2.17 -14.94
CA PRO A 55 -2.00 2.77 -14.79
C PRO A 55 -2.99 1.79 -14.16
N PHE A 56 -3.93 2.32 -13.39
CA PHE A 56 -5.06 1.55 -12.88
C PHE A 56 -6.01 1.13 -14.00
N THR A 57 -6.64 -0.02 -13.83
CA THR A 57 -7.67 -0.49 -14.76
C THR A 57 -9.04 0.08 -14.40
N PRO A 58 -9.92 0.32 -15.38
CA PRO A 58 -11.29 0.73 -15.12
C PRO A 58 -11.99 -0.20 -14.11
N GLY A 59 -12.69 0.39 -13.15
CA GLY A 59 -13.32 -0.33 -12.03
C GLY A 59 -12.42 -0.42 -10.78
N SER A 60 -11.13 -0.11 -10.86
CA SER A 60 -10.27 0.01 -9.68
C SER A 60 -10.85 1.05 -8.70
N SER A 61 -10.76 0.76 -7.42
CA SER A 61 -11.24 1.66 -6.36
C SER A 61 -10.13 1.94 -5.35
N ILE A 62 -9.92 3.22 -5.06
CA ILE A 62 -8.95 3.71 -4.07
C ILE A 62 -9.69 4.30 -2.87
N ALA A 63 -9.03 4.31 -1.73
CA ALA A 63 -9.48 4.99 -0.52
C ALA A 63 -8.74 6.31 -0.36
N LEU A 64 -9.46 7.37 -0.01
CA LEU A 64 -8.90 8.69 0.24
C LEU A 64 -9.21 9.16 1.65
N PHE A 65 -8.25 9.87 2.23
CA PHE A 65 -8.34 10.60 3.49
C PHE A 65 -7.96 12.05 3.23
N CYS A 66 -8.72 12.98 3.77
CA CYS A 66 -8.45 14.41 3.64
C CYS A 66 -8.69 15.10 4.98
N HIS A 67 -7.64 15.67 5.57
CA HIS A 67 -7.67 16.27 6.88
C HIS A 67 -7.09 17.68 6.81
N GLY A 68 -7.76 18.65 7.44
CA GLY A 68 -7.22 20.01 7.54
C GLY A 68 -5.94 20.05 8.36
N GLN A 69 -4.96 20.87 7.93
CA GLN A 69 -3.67 21.01 8.62
C GLN A 69 -3.74 21.83 9.89
N ALA A 70 -4.68 22.77 9.98
CA ALA A 70 -4.83 23.62 11.16
C ALA A 70 -5.57 22.91 12.29
N ALA A 71 -5.18 23.19 13.54
CA ALA A 71 -5.84 22.64 14.72
C ALA A 71 -7.32 23.08 14.82
N GLU A 72 -7.63 24.31 14.34
CA GLU A 72 -8.98 24.86 14.21
C GLU A 72 -9.31 24.98 12.72
N THR A 73 -9.48 23.86 12.06
CA THR A 73 -9.81 23.80 10.64
C THR A 73 -11.31 23.82 10.42
N SER A 74 -11.75 24.44 9.31
CA SER A 74 -13.14 24.34 8.84
C SER A 74 -13.43 23.00 8.14
N TYR A 75 -12.41 22.17 7.89
CA TYR A 75 -12.58 20.87 7.28
C TYR A 75 -13.21 19.88 8.26
N THR A 76 -14.26 19.22 7.82
CA THR A 76 -14.68 17.97 8.43
C THR A 76 -13.73 16.88 7.97
N PRO A 77 -13.07 16.13 8.88
CA PRO A 77 -12.17 15.04 8.48
C PRO A 77 -12.87 14.05 7.57
N VAL A 78 -12.23 13.76 6.45
CA VAL A 78 -12.69 12.75 5.48
C VAL A 78 -11.84 11.52 5.69
N ASN A 79 -12.49 10.38 5.96
CA ASN A 79 -11.84 9.11 6.22
C ASN A 79 -12.36 8.04 5.26
N ASN A 80 -11.45 7.28 4.68
CA ASN A 80 -11.74 6.09 3.87
C ASN A 80 -12.81 6.31 2.78
N ARG A 81 -12.74 7.41 2.06
CA ARG A 81 -13.66 7.71 0.96
C ARG A 81 -13.28 6.93 -0.28
N LYS A 82 -14.23 6.18 -0.81
CA LYS A 82 -14.06 5.41 -2.02
C LYS A 82 -14.17 6.29 -3.25
N TYR A 83 -13.13 6.21 -4.09
CA TYR A 83 -13.13 6.76 -5.44
C TYR A 83 -12.89 5.64 -6.43
N THR A 84 -13.69 5.57 -7.48
CA THR A 84 -13.63 4.51 -8.50
C THR A 84 -13.27 5.09 -9.86
N LEU A 85 -12.38 4.42 -10.57
CA LEU A 85 -12.01 4.75 -11.93
C LEU A 85 -13.11 4.30 -12.90
N ASN A 86 -13.77 5.24 -13.54
CA ASN A 86 -14.85 4.94 -14.47
C ASN A 86 -14.33 4.37 -15.79
N SER A 87 -15.08 3.45 -16.36
CA SER A 87 -14.74 2.82 -17.64
C SER A 87 -15.04 3.68 -18.88
N GLY A 88 -15.92 4.68 -18.73
CA GLY A 88 -16.39 5.48 -19.87
C GLY A 88 -15.54 6.69 -20.19
N ASP A 89 -15.04 7.38 -19.17
CA ASP A 89 -14.33 8.66 -19.27
C ASP A 89 -12.95 8.67 -18.61
N SER A 90 -12.54 7.53 -18.03
CA SER A 90 -11.29 7.38 -17.29
C SER A 90 -11.13 8.39 -16.13
N LYS A 91 -12.23 8.83 -15.55
CA LYS A 91 -12.25 9.73 -14.40
C LYS A 91 -12.43 8.97 -13.09
N TRP A 92 -11.76 9.45 -12.06
CA TRP A 92 -11.98 9.00 -10.69
C TRP A 92 -13.16 9.76 -10.09
N THR A 93 -14.17 9.03 -9.64
CA THR A 93 -15.36 9.64 -9.04
C THR A 93 -15.70 9.01 -7.71
N ALA A 94 -16.22 9.81 -6.81
CA ALA A 94 -16.84 9.35 -5.58
C ALA A 94 -18.13 8.57 -5.88
N GLU A 95 -18.60 7.75 -4.95
CA GLU A 95 -19.85 6.97 -5.10
C GLU A 95 -21.09 7.86 -5.26
N SER A 96 -21.05 9.06 -4.68
CA SER A 96 -22.14 10.04 -4.74
C SER A 96 -21.61 11.45 -4.45
N GLU A 97 -22.43 12.47 -4.73
CA GLU A 97 -22.14 13.85 -4.36
C GLU A 97 -21.90 14.02 -2.86
N ALA A 98 -22.65 13.29 -2.02
CA ALA A 98 -22.48 13.34 -0.56
C ALA A 98 -21.14 12.76 -0.08
N THR A 99 -20.46 11.96 -0.90
CA THR A 99 -19.16 11.36 -0.61
C THR A 99 -18.02 12.04 -1.34
N THR A 100 -18.30 13.02 -2.19
CA THR A 100 -17.32 13.84 -2.88
C THR A 100 -16.52 14.69 -1.89
N ILE A 101 -15.20 14.78 -2.11
CA ILE A 101 -14.31 15.62 -1.31
C ILE A 101 -14.29 17.02 -1.90
N TYR A 102 -14.66 18.00 -1.09
CA TYR A 102 -14.62 19.42 -1.45
C TYR A 102 -13.56 20.14 -0.65
N LEU A 103 -12.74 20.91 -1.35
CA LEU A 103 -11.62 21.67 -0.80
C LEU A 103 -12.02 23.14 -0.59
N GLY A 104 -11.61 23.71 0.54
CA GLY A 104 -11.75 25.14 0.87
C GLY A 104 -10.46 25.90 0.63
N SER A 105 -10.41 27.14 1.10
CA SER A 105 -9.22 28.00 1.00
C SER A 105 -8.10 27.59 1.97
N GLU A 106 -8.40 26.79 2.99
CA GLU A 106 -7.43 26.28 3.95
C GLU A 106 -6.71 25.06 3.36
N LYS A 107 -5.47 24.84 3.80
CA LYS A 107 -4.70 23.66 3.40
C LYS A 107 -5.18 22.40 4.10
N ALA A 108 -5.22 21.31 3.38
CA ALA A 108 -5.50 19.98 3.87
C ALA A 108 -4.44 18.98 3.39
N ASP A 109 -4.24 17.94 4.17
CA ASP A 109 -3.43 16.78 3.82
C ASP A 109 -4.32 15.72 3.19
N LEU A 110 -4.00 15.34 1.95
CA LEU A 110 -4.63 14.26 1.20
C LEU A 110 -3.68 13.07 1.16
N CYS A 111 -4.15 11.90 1.57
CA CYS A 111 -3.45 10.63 1.39
C CYS A 111 -4.45 9.54 1.00
N GLY A 112 -3.95 8.36 0.62
CA GLY A 112 -4.82 7.28 0.20
C GLY A 112 -4.14 5.94 0.09
N TYR A 113 -4.93 4.89 -0.15
CA TYR A 113 -4.43 3.55 -0.37
C TYR A 113 -5.26 2.79 -1.42
N TYR A 114 -4.68 1.74 -1.95
CA TYR A 114 -5.29 0.78 -2.89
C TYR A 114 -4.89 -0.65 -2.50
N PRO A 115 -5.77 -1.64 -2.66
CA PRO A 115 -7.18 -1.54 -3.04
C PRO A 115 -8.06 -0.98 -1.90
N TYR A 116 -9.17 -0.33 -2.27
CA TYR A 116 -10.15 0.13 -1.29
C TYR A 116 -10.72 -1.05 -0.48
N VAL A 117 -10.78 -0.90 0.82
CA VAL A 117 -11.47 -1.83 1.73
C VAL A 117 -12.61 -1.11 2.41
N GLU A 118 -13.81 -1.67 2.31
CA GLU A 118 -14.96 -1.14 3.00
C GLU A 118 -14.81 -1.38 4.51
N GLY A 119 -14.77 -0.29 5.28
CA GLY A 119 -14.70 -0.37 6.73
C GLY A 119 -16.09 -0.41 7.34
N THR A 120 -16.31 -1.34 8.26
CA THR A 120 -17.56 -1.44 9.03
C THR A 120 -17.36 -0.72 10.36
N VAL A 121 -18.19 0.28 10.62
CA VAL A 121 -18.17 1.02 11.90
C VAL A 121 -18.45 0.03 13.05
N GLY A 122 -17.53 -0.07 14.01
CA GLY A 122 -17.73 -0.88 15.22
C GLY A 122 -17.15 -2.28 15.21
N THR A 123 -16.41 -2.67 14.16
CA THR A 123 -15.64 -3.94 14.09
C THR A 123 -14.14 -3.67 14.22
N ALA A 124 -13.32 -4.72 14.22
CA ALA A 124 -11.85 -4.60 14.20
C ALA A 124 -11.35 -3.75 13.01
N ASP A 125 -12.18 -3.60 11.98
CA ASP A 125 -11.93 -2.78 10.79
C ASP A 125 -12.09 -1.27 11.03
N THR A 126 -12.34 -0.82 12.24
CA THR A 126 -12.40 0.61 12.60
C THR A 126 -11.09 1.36 12.30
N LEU A 127 -9.97 0.65 12.14
CA LEU A 127 -8.71 1.25 11.73
C LEU A 127 -8.79 1.90 10.36
N TYR A 128 -9.50 1.29 9.41
CA TYR A 128 -9.69 1.83 8.06
C TYR A 128 -10.56 3.09 8.01
N ASN A 129 -11.45 3.26 8.98
CA ASN A 129 -12.44 4.36 8.95
C ASN A 129 -12.02 5.61 9.71
N VAL A 130 -11.11 5.49 10.66
CA VAL A 130 -10.82 6.57 11.63
C VAL A 130 -9.36 6.96 11.65
N ARG A 131 -8.48 6.09 11.14
CA ARG A 131 -7.03 6.30 11.19
C ARG A 131 -6.42 6.09 9.80
N THR A 132 -5.36 6.81 9.55
CA THR A 132 -4.49 6.62 8.38
C THR A 132 -3.57 5.39 8.51
N THR A 133 -3.83 4.52 9.50
CA THR A 133 -3.08 3.30 9.76
C THR A 133 -3.83 2.10 9.18
N ILE A 134 -3.20 1.40 8.25
CA ILE A 134 -3.77 0.26 7.52
C ILE A 134 -3.10 -1.03 7.98
N PRO A 135 -3.87 -2.07 8.37
CA PRO A 135 -3.32 -3.37 8.74
C PRO A 135 -2.55 -4.05 7.61
N MET A 136 -1.49 -4.75 7.98
CA MET A 136 -0.64 -5.54 7.08
C MET A 136 -0.38 -6.90 7.69
N ASP A 137 -0.44 -7.95 6.87
CA ASP A 137 -0.11 -9.33 7.24
C ASP A 137 1.00 -9.87 6.34
N THR A 138 2.01 -10.54 6.92
CA THR A 138 2.92 -11.39 6.16
C THR A 138 2.13 -12.61 5.67
N GLN A 139 2.12 -12.86 4.36
CA GLN A 139 1.27 -13.87 3.75
C GLN A 139 1.81 -14.34 2.41
N ASP A 140 1.22 -15.39 1.86
CA ASP A 140 1.49 -15.80 0.47
C ASP A 140 1.13 -14.68 -0.49
N TYR A 141 2.01 -14.50 -1.49
CA TYR A 141 1.80 -13.49 -2.51
C TYR A 141 0.52 -13.76 -3.30
N ASP A 142 -0.29 -12.76 -3.35
CA ASP A 142 -1.50 -12.65 -4.15
C ASP A 142 -1.63 -11.18 -4.59
N PRO A 143 -1.62 -10.88 -5.89
CA PRO A 143 -1.74 -9.49 -6.37
C PRO A 143 -2.96 -8.76 -5.83
N SER A 144 -4.04 -9.48 -5.55
CA SER A 144 -5.27 -8.88 -4.99
C SER A 144 -5.14 -8.44 -3.53
N LYS A 145 -4.12 -8.92 -2.82
CA LYS A 145 -3.83 -8.62 -1.41
C LYS A 145 -2.72 -7.62 -1.22
N GLU A 146 -2.11 -7.21 -2.31
CA GLU A 146 -1.07 -6.23 -2.26
C GLU A 146 -1.63 -4.86 -1.89
N LEU A 147 -0.93 -4.16 -1.01
CA LEU A 147 -1.29 -2.83 -0.53
C LEU A 147 -0.37 -1.79 -1.15
N TYR A 148 -0.99 -0.76 -1.69
CA TYR A 148 -0.29 0.43 -2.19
C TYR A 148 -0.78 1.66 -1.46
N TYR A 149 0.06 2.64 -1.29
CA TYR A 149 -0.29 3.90 -0.61
C TYR A 149 0.32 5.11 -1.30
N VAL A 150 -0.30 6.24 -1.10
CA VAL A 150 0.23 7.56 -1.41
C VAL A 150 0.28 8.38 -0.13
N ALA A 151 1.49 8.86 0.21
CA ALA A 151 1.71 9.68 1.40
C ALA A 151 1.10 11.06 1.23
N ASN A 152 1.01 11.83 2.33
CA ASN A 152 0.40 13.15 2.37
C ASN A 152 0.84 14.05 1.22
N LYS A 153 -0.18 14.62 0.56
CA LYS A 153 -0.08 15.68 -0.43
C LYS A 153 -0.91 16.85 0.04
N VAL A 154 -0.32 18.03 0.03
CA VAL A 154 -1.03 19.25 0.44
C VAL A 154 -1.95 19.69 -0.70
N VAL A 155 -3.21 19.95 -0.36
CA VAL A 155 -4.26 20.39 -1.29
C VAL A 155 -5.07 21.56 -0.70
N ASP A 156 -5.65 22.38 -1.57
CA ASP A 156 -6.63 23.42 -1.23
C ASP A 156 -7.49 23.73 -2.46
N ALA A 157 -8.40 24.69 -2.36
CA ALA A 157 -9.28 25.07 -3.46
C ALA A 157 -8.55 25.61 -4.71
N LYS A 158 -7.24 25.91 -4.61
CA LYS A 158 -6.41 26.32 -5.76
C LYS A 158 -5.60 25.16 -6.31
N GLU A 159 -5.21 24.23 -5.44
CA GLU A 159 -4.44 23.02 -5.72
C GLU A 159 -5.35 21.78 -5.60
N TYR A 160 -6.45 21.76 -6.35
CA TYR A 160 -7.49 20.73 -6.31
C TYR A 160 -7.29 19.64 -7.36
N LEU A 161 -6.44 19.89 -8.37
CA LEU A 161 -6.05 18.92 -9.40
C LEU A 161 -4.88 18.09 -8.90
N VAL A 162 -5.05 16.81 -8.72
CA VAL A 162 -4.03 15.96 -8.09
C VAL A 162 -3.61 14.78 -8.94
N ASP A 163 -2.30 14.53 -8.97
CA ASP A 163 -1.71 13.28 -9.46
C ASP A 163 -1.37 12.39 -8.27
N MET A 164 -1.83 11.15 -8.28
CA MET A 164 -1.67 10.19 -7.21
C MET A 164 -0.68 9.10 -7.62
N HIS A 165 0.53 9.14 -7.05
CA HIS A 165 1.58 8.15 -7.30
C HIS A 165 1.66 7.17 -6.14
N PHE A 166 1.04 6.01 -6.30
CA PHE A 166 0.98 4.97 -5.29
C PHE A 166 2.29 4.17 -5.26
N LYS A 167 2.74 3.83 -4.06
CA LYS A 167 3.93 3.02 -3.79
C LYS A 167 3.52 1.70 -3.16
N HIS A 168 4.28 0.64 -3.41
CA HIS A 168 4.11 -0.62 -2.70
C HIS A 168 4.29 -0.42 -1.19
N ALA A 169 3.40 -0.98 -0.38
CA ALA A 169 3.53 -0.99 1.07
C ALA A 169 4.37 -2.17 1.57
N TYR A 170 4.32 -3.29 0.84
CA TYR A 170 5.06 -4.51 1.14
C TYR A 170 6.44 -4.56 0.48
N SER A 171 7.27 -5.48 0.94
CA SER A 171 8.33 -6.12 0.18
C SER A 171 7.89 -7.51 -0.27
N ARG A 172 8.57 -8.09 -1.27
CA ARG A 172 8.26 -9.42 -1.80
C ARG A 172 9.46 -10.34 -1.61
N LEU A 173 9.24 -11.52 -1.06
CA LEU A 173 10.25 -12.55 -0.92
C LEU A 173 9.89 -13.75 -1.77
N VAL A 174 10.75 -14.07 -2.74
CA VAL A 174 10.69 -15.32 -3.52
C VAL A 174 11.76 -16.24 -2.99
N LEU A 175 11.36 -17.35 -2.40
CA LEU A 175 12.26 -18.37 -1.87
C LEU A 175 12.24 -19.60 -2.77
N ASN A 176 13.39 -19.93 -3.36
CA ASN A 176 13.58 -21.12 -4.18
C ASN A 176 14.47 -22.11 -3.42
N ILE A 177 14.02 -23.36 -3.27
CA ILE A 177 14.78 -24.42 -2.64
C ILE A 177 14.89 -25.59 -3.62
N GLY A 178 16.10 -25.88 -4.10
CA GLY A 178 16.39 -26.99 -4.98
C GLY A 178 17.43 -27.93 -4.38
N VAL A 179 17.81 -28.97 -5.13
CA VAL A 179 18.88 -29.91 -4.80
C VAL A 179 20.02 -29.80 -5.79
N GLU A 180 21.22 -30.18 -5.36
CA GLU A 180 22.39 -30.27 -6.25
C GLU A 180 22.29 -31.45 -7.22
N ASP A 181 23.04 -31.38 -8.32
CA ASP A 181 23.01 -32.38 -9.39
C ASP A 181 23.45 -33.78 -8.91
N ASP A 182 24.28 -33.83 -7.87
CA ASP A 182 24.79 -35.06 -7.27
C ASP A 182 23.95 -35.55 -6.08
N TYR A 183 22.74 -35.01 -5.91
CA TYR A 183 21.86 -35.43 -4.82
C TYR A 183 21.40 -36.89 -5.02
N PRO A 184 21.67 -37.78 -4.05
CA PRO A 184 21.62 -39.21 -4.30
C PRO A 184 20.24 -39.85 -4.39
N ALA A 185 19.17 -39.07 -4.08
CA ALA A 185 17.81 -39.60 -4.01
C ALA A 185 16.77 -38.50 -4.16
N THR A 186 15.50 -38.89 -4.26
CA THR A 186 14.37 -37.94 -4.16
C THR A 186 14.37 -37.27 -2.79
N CYS A 187 14.13 -35.98 -2.78
CA CYS A 187 14.07 -35.14 -1.57
C CYS A 187 12.64 -34.67 -1.34
N SER A 188 12.06 -34.91 -0.17
CA SER A 188 10.78 -34.33 0.20
C SER A 188 10.99 -33.22 1.24
N ILE A 189 10.65 -31.99 0.88
CA ILE A 189 10.61 -30.87 1.80
C ILE A 189 9.29 -30.92 2.55
N ASN A 190 9.33 -31.15 3.87
CA ASN A 190 8.14 -31.32 4.68
C ASN A 190 7.64 -30.02 5.30
N SER A 191 8.56 -29.13 5.68
CA SER A 191 8.23 -27.81 6.19
C SER A 191 9.33 -26.80 5.90
N VAL A 192 8.92 -25.54 5.77
CA VAL A 192 9.80 -24.39 5.62
C VAL A 192 9.33 -23.29 6.56
N ALA A 193 10.27 -22.64 7.23
CA ALA A 193 10.00 -21.49 8.07
C ALA A 193 11.07 -20.42 7.90
N LEU A 194 10.67 -19.18 8.05
CA LEU A 194 11.56 -18.03 8.21
C LEU A 194 11.73 -17.75 9.70
N ALA A 195 12.94 -17.46 10.14
CA ALA A 195 13.24 -17.16 11.53
C ALA A 195 14.03 -15.87 11.67
N ASN A 196 13.48 -14.94 12.40
CA ASN A 196 14.11 -13.75 12.95
C ASN A 196 13.12 -13.08 13.92
N ASP A 197 13.57 -12.64 15.08
CA ASP A 197 12.71 -12.05 16.12
C ASP A 197 12.09 -10.70 15.73
N SER A 198 12.65 -10.03 14.72
CA SER A 198 12.14 -8.75 14.21
C SER A 198 11.10 -8.89 13.11
N LEU A 199 10.93 -10.10 12.53
CA LEU A 199 9.91 -10.29 11.51
C LEU A 199 8.52 -9.96 12.04
N PHE A 200 7.78 -9.16 11.31
CA PHE A 200 6.38 -8.94 11.59
C PHE A 200 5.53 -10.01 10.88
N ARG A 201 4.66 -10.65 11.63
CA ARG A 201 3.54 -11.43 11.07
C ARG A 201 2.34 -10.55 10.83
N LYS A 202 2.16 -9.54 11.69
CA LYS A 202 1.16 -8.48 11.56
C LYS A 202 1.75 -7.15 11.98
N ALA A 203 1.38 -6.09 11.28
CA ALA A 203 1.77 -4.71 11.57
C ALA A 203 0.69 -3.75 11.06
N VAL A 204 0.96 -2.48 11.18
CA VAL A 204 0.20 -1.42 10.51
C VAL A 204 1.15 -0.52 9.75
N ILE A 205 0.71 0.02 8.62
CA ILE A 205 1.39 1.12 7.94
C ILE A 205 0.60 2.40 8.17
N ASP A 206 1.27 3.46 8.59
CA ASP A 206 0.73 4.81 8.53
C ASP A 206 0.92 5.36 7.11
N ILE A 207 -0.15 5.43 6.36
CA ILE A 207 -0.11 5.86 4.96
C ILE A 207 0.24 7.34 4.79
N THR A 208 0.16 8.16 5.83
CA THR A 208 0.58 9.57 5.75
C THR A 208 2.09 9.71 5.60
N SER A 209 2.84 8.80 6.20
CA SER A 209 4.31 8.81 6.21
C SER A 209 4.94 7.61 5.51
N GLY A 210 4.19 6.50 5.35
CA GLY A 210 4.71 5.21 4.90
C GLY A 210 5.46 4.45 6.00
N THR A 211 5.33 4.87 7.26
CA THR A 211 6.01 4.23 8.39
C THR A 211 5.26 2.99 8.83
N VAL A 212 5.97 1.86 8.89
CA VAL A 212 5.45 0.61 9.44
C VAL A 212 5.65 0.58 10.96
N GLY A 213 4.62 0.22 11.69
CA GLY A 213 4.61 0.18 13.15
C GLY A 213 4.00 -1.08 13.72
N ILE A 214 4.06 -1.18 15.05
CA ILE A 214 3.46 -2.28 15.79
C ILE A 214 1.94 -2.18 15.67
N HIS A 215 1.28 -3.33 15.42
CA HIS A 215 -0.17 -3.40 15.43
C HIS A 215 -0.70 -2.97 16.81
N PRO A 216 -1.75 -2.13 16.90
CA PRO A 216 -2.26 -1.61 18.19
C PRO A 216 -2.63 -2.69 19.20
N ASP A 217 -3.05 -3.86 18.72
CA ASP A 217 -3.43 -5.01 19.56
C ASP A 217 -2.26 -5.92 19.93
N ASP A 218 -1.03 -5.58 19.51
CA ASP A 218 0.18 -6.38 19.82
C ASP A 218 0.68 -6.10 21.24
N THR A 219 -0.02 -6.65 22.22
CA THR A 219 0.35 -6.54 23.65
C THR A 219 1.43 -7.52 24.07
N GLU A 220 1.71 -8.58 23.28
CA GLU A 220 2.52 -9.73 23.73
C GLU A 220 3.59 -10.17 22.72
N LYS A 221 3.98 -9.35 21.77
CA LYS A 221 4.89 -9.73 20.66
C LYS A 221 4.37 -10.92 19.81
N GLN A 222 3.08 -11.26 19.94
CA GLN A 222 2.46 -12.37 19.21
C GLN A 222 2.48 -12.18 17.69
N PHE A 223 2.66 -10.94 17.24
CA PHE A 223 2.70 -10.59 15.83
C PHE A 223 4.12 -10.47 15.26
N ARG A 224 5.12 -10.85 16.05
CA ARG A 224 6.53 -10.90 15.66
C ARG A 224 7.09 -12.32 15.76
N GLY A 225 8.25 -12.50 15.14
CA GLY A 225 8.99 -13.75 15.16
C GLY A 225 8.86 -14.54 13.86
N GLY A 226 9.23 -15.82 13.92
CA GLY A 226 9.26 -16.68 12.74
C GLY A 226 7.92 -16.82 12.02
N TYR A 227 8.00 -17.08 10.72
CA TYR A 227 6.85 -17.30 9.84
C TYR A 227 6.92 -18.70 9.23
N ASN A 228 5.87 -19.51 9.42
CA ASN A 228 5.78 -20.85 8.84
C ASN A 228 5.11 -20.76 7.45
N ILE A 229 5.81 -21.24 6.44
CA ILE A 229 5.30 -21.34 5.08
C ILE A 229 4.57 -22.68 4.97
N THR A 230 3.31 -22.66 4.57
CA THR A 230 2.47 -23.87 4.49
C THR A 230 2.05 -24.24 3.08
N LYS A 231 2.13 -23.29 2.15
CA LYS A 231 1.70 -23.47 0.78
C LYS A 231 2.57 -24.50 0.05
N ASP A 232 1.93 -25.40 -0.67
CA ASP A 232 2.55 -26.42 -1.53
C ASP A 232 3.55 -27.36 -0.80
N LEU A 233 3.31 -27.59 0.50
CA LEU A 233 4.06 -28.53 1.31
C LEU A 233 3.19 -29.70 1.76
N PRO A 234 3.74 -30.94 1.87
CA PRO A 234 5.10 -31.32 1.50
C PRO A 234 5.35 -31.33 -0.01
N CYS A 235 6.57 -30.96 -0.43
CA CYS A 235 6.99 -30.87 -1.83
C CYS A 235 8.06 -31.92 -2.13
N LEU A 236 7.83 -32.74 -3.15
CA LEU A 236 8.79 -33.74 -3.60
C LEU A 236 9.67 -33.18 -4.72
N LEU A 237 10.98 -33.18 -4.50
CA LEU A 237 11.99 -32.85 -5.50
C LEU A 237 12.58 -34.17 -6.05
N SER A 238 12.32 -34.45 -7.32
CA SER A 238 12.72 -35.72 -7.98
C SER A 238 14.06 -35.61 -8.71
N GLY A 239 14.57 -34.38 -8.86
CA GLY A 239 15.83 -34.13 -9.55
C GLY A 239 16.32 -32.68 -9.41
N PRO A 240 17.50 -32.39 -9.97
CA PRO A 240 18.17 -31.09 -9.79
C PRO A 240 17.46 -29.90 -10.45
N THR A 241 16.55 -30.19 -11.38
CA THR A 241 15.71 -29.15 -12.05
C THR A 241 14.48 -28.80 -11.24
N ASP A 242 14.09 -29.67 -10.31
CA ASP A 242 12.94 -29.44 -9.46
C ASP A 242 13.28 -28.44 -8.37
N LYS A 243 12.32 -27.59 -8.03
CA LYS A 243 12.44 -26.65 -6.94
C LYS A 243 11.11 -26.47 -6.20
N TYR A 244 11.20 -26.33 -4.90
CA TYR A 244 10.13 -25.74 -4.11
C TYR A 244 10.23 -24.24 -4.25
N GLN A 245 9.11 -23.56 -4.46
CA GLN A 245 9.05 -22.10 -4.52
C GLN A 245 7.97 -21.60 -3.59
N ALA A 246 8.36 -20.69 -2.70
CA ALA A 246 7.44 -19.85 -1.95
C ALA A 246 7.55 -18.42 -2.43
N ASP A 247 6.42 -17.73 -2.51
CA ASP A 247 6.32 -16.33 -2.90
C ASP A 247 5.47 -15.62 -1.85
N LEU A 248 6.03 -14.60 -1.19
CA LEU A 248 5.47 -14.02 0.02
C LEU A 248 5.42 -12.49 -0.06
N LEU A 249 4.35 -11.92 0.45
CA LEU A 249 4.28 -10.53 0.87
C LEU A 249 4.90 -10.43 2.27
N MET A 250 5.99 -9.67 2.38
CA MET A 250 6.71 -9.43 3.62
C MET A 250 6.45 -8.02 4.11
N ILE A 251 6.18 -7.88 5.40
CA ILE A 251 6.06 -6.57 6.03
C ILE A 251 7.47 -5.96 6.13
N PRO A 252 7.69 -4.73 5.62
CA PRO A 252 8.97 -4.06 5.70
C PRO A 252 9.49 -3.98 7.13
N THR A 253 10.72 -4.43 7.34
CA THR A 253 11.36 -4.42 8.65
C THR A 253 12.87 -4.51 8.54
N LYS A 254 13.56 -3.92 9.50
CA LYS A 254 14.99 -4.13 9.69
C LYS A 254 15.18 -5.42 10.48
N LEU A 255 15.96 -6.34 9.93
CA LEU A 255 16.26 -7.60 10.60
C LEU A 255 17.26 -7.37 11.74
N LEU A 256 16.95 -7.88 12.91
CA LEU A 256 17.89 -7.83 14.02
C LEU A 256 18.98 -8.88 13.80
N PRO A 257 20.24 -8.54 14.13
CA PRO A 257 21.30 -9.54 14.17
C PRO A 257 20.92 -10.69 15.10
N ASP A 258 21.24 -11.92 14.72
CA ASP A 258 21.10 -13.07 15.63
C ASP A 258 21.98 -12.80 16.86
N PRO A 259 21.45 -12.89 18.08
CA PRO A 259 22.23 -12.66 19.31
C PRO A 259 23.40 -13.62 19.47
N PHE A 260 23.37 -14.79 18.82
CA PHE A 260 24.44 -15.78 18.82
C PHE A 260 25.37 -15.67 17.61
N GLU A 261 24.88 -15.09 16.50
CA GLU A 261 25.63 -14.87 15.28
C GLU A 261 25.29 -13.48 14.71
N PRO A 262 25.97 -12.42 15.20
CA PRO A 262 25.63 -11.02 14.87
C PRO A 262 25.69 -10.63 13.40
N THR A 263 26.30 -11.47 12.56
CA THR A 263 26.41 -11.25 11.11
C THR A 263 25.20 -11.78 10.33
N LYS A 264 24.25 -12.46 10.98
CA LYS A 264 23.15 -13.16 10.32
C LYS A 264 21.83 -12.42 10.54
N GLY A 265 21.19 -12.05 9.44
CA GLY A 265 19.88 -11.40 9.45
C GLY A 265 18.73 -12.41 9.49
N LEU A 266 18.43 -13.03 8.35
CA LEU A 266 17.34 -13.99 8.21
C LEU A 266 17.88 -15.43 8.29
N SER A 267 17.13 -16.32 8.92
CA SER A 267 17.36 -17.76 8.82
C SER A 267 16.18 -18.45 8.15
N VAL A 268 16.47 -19.36 7.21
CA VAL A 268 15.48 -20.26 6.61
C VAL A 268 15.64 -21.65 7.25
N ILE A 269 14.56 -22.14 7.82
CA ILE A 269 14.52 -23.45 8.50
C ILE A 269 13.81 -24.43 7.58
N VAL A 270 14.49 -25.49 7.16
CA VAL A 270 13.96 -26.50 6.23
C VAL A 270 13.97 -27.86 6.89
N ASN A 271 12.84 -28.56 6.88
CA ASN A 271 12.74 -29.95 7.29
C ASN A 271 12.61 -30.84 6.05
N VAL A 272 13.50 -31.82 5.93
CA VAL A 272 13.62 -32.73 4.78
C VAL A 272 13.40 -34.16 5.22
N SER A 273 12.60 -34.95 4.47
CA SER A 273 12.39 -36.37 4.72
C SER A 273 13.69 -37.16 4.63
N GLY A 274 13.84 -38.13 5.52
CA GLY A 274 15.02 -39.02 5.54
C GLY A 274 16.22 -38.44 6.27
N PHE A 275 16.14 -37.18 6.75
CA PHE A 275 17.16 -36.56 7.57
C PHE A 275 16.60 -36.26 8.96
N PRO A 276 17.30 -36.69 10.03
CA PRO A 276 16.80 -36.50 11.40
C PRO A 276 16.91 -35.07 11.92
N ALA A 277 17.55 -34.17 11.19
CA ALA A 277 17.82 -32.81 11.60
C ALA A 277 17.12 -31.79 10.69
N THR A 278 16.58 -30.75 11.32
CA THR A 278 16.16 -29.52 10.64
C THR A 278 17.40 -28.77 10.19
N VAL A 279 17.40 -28.33 8.94
CA VAL A 279 18.50 -27.53 8.36
C VAL A 279 18.18 -26.05 8.61
N ILE A 280 19.09 -25.35 9.29
CA ILE A 280 18.97 -23.90 9.52
C ILE A 280 19.96 -23.22 8.58
N ILE A 281 19.44 -22.33 7.75
CA ILE A 281 20.18 -21.65 6.69
C ILE A 281 20.22 -20.17 7.02
N PRO A 282 21.38 -19.64 7.44
CA PRO A 282 21.52 -18.21 7.60
C PRO A 282 21.63 -17.53 6.23
N ILE A 283 20.98 -16.39 6.10
CA ILE A 283 21.01 -15.52 4.92
C ILE A 283 21.79 -14.27 5.29
N ASP A 284 23.09 -14.28 5.07
CA ASP A 284 24.01 -13.25 5.57
C ASP A 284 23.85 -11.91 4.84
N ASP A 285 23.46 -11.93 3.56
CA ASP A 285 23.36 -10.73 2.73
C ASP A 285 22.01 -10.01 2.82
N LEU A 286 21.11 -10.44 3.71
CA LEU A 286 19.78 -9.86 3.90
C LEU A 286 19.65 -9.22 5.28
N SER A 287 19.77 -7.88 5.33
CA SER A 287 19.72 -7.09 6.57
C SER A 287 18.35 -6.48 6.83
N ASP A 288 17.50 -6.38 5.82
CA ASP A 288 16.19 -5.75 5.90
C ASP A 288 15.25 -6.19 4.78
N PHE A 289 13.99 -5.93 4.99
CA PHE A 289 12.96 -5.94 3.96
C PHE A 289 12.47 -4.51 3.75
N GLU A 290 12.82 -3.91 2.62
CA GLU A 290 12.40 -2.57 2.25
C GLU A 290 11.10 -2.60 1.42
N SER A 291 10.24 -1.62 1.64
CA SER A 291 9.02 -1.41 0.86
C SER A 291 9.34 -1.25 -0.64
N GLY A 292 8.59 -1.94 -1.50
CA GLY A 292 8.78 -1.88 -2.95
C GLY A 292 10.03 -2.61 -3.47
N LYS A 293 10.63 -3.49 -2.66
CA LYS A 293 11.75 -4.33 -3.08
C LYS A 293 11.33 -5.79 -3.18
N LYS A 294 11.91 -6.48 -4.17
CA LYS A 294 11.79 -7.92 -4.37
C LYS A 294 13.11 -8.60 -4.04
N TYR A 295 13.06 -9.55 -3.15
CA TYR A 295 14.18 -10.37 -2.72
C TYR A 295 14.00 -11.78 -3.27
N VAL A 296 14.98 -12.28 -4.00
CA VAL A 296 14.99 -13.66 -4.49
C VAL A 296 16.08 -14.41 -3.75
N VAL A 297 15.71 -15.35 -2.92
CA VAL A 297 16.62 -16.22 -2.17
C VAL A 297 16.59 -17.60 -2.79
N SER A 298 17.72 -18.05 -3.29
CA SER A 298 17.88 -19.38 -3.91
C SER A 298 18.82 -20.23 -3.09
N LEU A 299 18.34 -21.39 -2.67
CA LEU A 299 19.04 -22.34 -1.83
C LEU A 299 19.21 -23.67 -2.59
N LYS A 300 20.40 -24.29 -2.50
CA LYS A 300 20.66 -25.63 -2.99
C LYS A 300 21.09 -26.53 -1.85
N LEU A 301 20.34 -27.63 -1.65
CA LEU A 301 20.60 -28.65 -0.64
C LEU A 301 21.57 -29.70 -1.20
N ARG A 302 22.54 -30.08 -0.34
CA ARG A 302 23.46 -31.19 -0.62
C ARG A 302 23.48 -32.13 0.58
N GLY A 303 22.71 -33.21 0.51
CA GLY A 303 22.50 -34.06 1.68
C GLY A 303 21.87 -33.30 2.84
N ILE A 304 22.54 -33.31 4.00
CA ILE A 304 22.13 -32.52 5.17
C ILE A 304 22.77 -31.12 5.22
N ALA A 305 23.62 -30.80 4.27
CA ALA A 305 24.34 -29.53 4.19
C ALA A 305 23.76 -28.65 3.09
N ILE A 306 24.00 -27.36 3.20
CA ILE A 306 23.70 -26.38 2.15
C ILE A 306 25.00 -26.12 1.43
N LYS A 307 24.94 -26.14 0.10
CA LYS A 307 26.10 -25.85 -0.70
C LYS A 307 26.16 -24.39 -1.13
N SER A 308 25.02 -23.79 -1.44
CA SER A 308 24.97 -22.42 -1.92
C SER A 308 23.74 -21.68 -1.43
N VAL A 309 23.95 -20.41 -1.11
CA VAL A 309 22.91 -19.42 -0.84
C VAL A 309 23.17 -18.27 -1.81
N ASN A 310 22.18 -17.89 -2.57
CA ASN A 310 22.25 -16.72 -3.43
C ASN A 310 21.07 -15.79 -3.10
N VAL A 311 21.37 -14.51 -2.86
CA VAL A 311 20.38 -13.47 -2.62
C VAL A 311 20.50 -12.43 -3.71
N THR A 312 19.39 -12.14 -4.37
CA THR A 312 19.28 -11.06 -5.35
C THR A 312 18.20 -10.09 -4.90
N THR A 313 18.53 -8.81 -4.85
CA THR A 313 17.57 -7.75 -4.55
C THR A 313 17.35 -6.91 -5.80
N THR A 314 16.10 -6.70 -6.15
CA THR A 314 15.69 -5.85 -7.28
C THR A 314 14.58 -4.92 -6.84
N ASP A 315 14.33 -3.87 -7.61
CA ASP A 315 13.09 -3.13 -7.49
C ASP A 315 11.93 -4.07 -7.84
N TRP A 316 10.83 -3.89 -7.18
CA TRP A 316 9.64 -4.69 -7.46
C TRP A 316 8.95 -4.14 -8.70
N ASP A 317 9.35 -4.62 -9.84
CA ASP A 317 8.71 -4.33 -11.11
C ASP A 317 7.58 -5.34 -11.30
N GLU A 318 6.34 -4.92 -11.13
CA GLU A 318 5.22 -5.66 -11.65
C GLU A 318 5.09 -5.40 -13.16
N LYS A 319 5.86 -6.12 -13.95
CA LYS A 319 5.34 -6.45 -15.26
C LYS A 319 4.06 -7.24 -14.99
N ILE A 320 2.91 -6.68 -15.31
CA ILE A 320 1.68 -7.46 -15.44
C ILE A 320 2.03 -8.57 -16.42
N LEU A 321 2.35 -9.73 -15.90
CA LEU A 321 2.47 -10.94 -16.67
C LEU A 321 1.04 -11.26 -17.13
N ASN A 322 0.67 -10.70 -18.27
CA ASN A 322 -0.32 -11.34 -19.09
C ASN A 322 0.14 -12.78 -19.22
N GLU A 323 -0.61 -13.69 -18.64
CA GLU A 323 -0.55 -15.14 -18.72
C GLU A 323 0.44 -15.67 -19.75
N GLY A 324 1.55 -16.24 -19.29
CA GLY A 324 2.45 -16.96 -20.18
C GLY A 324 3.91 -16.85 -19.77
N THR A 325 4.32 -17.75 -18.89
CA THR A 325 5.65 -18.36 -18.91
C THR A 325 6.76 -17.53 -19.52
N ASP A 326 7.51 -16.79 -18.68
CA ASP A 326 8.94 -16.63 -18.92
C ASP A 326 9.61 -16.21 -17.62
N TYR A 327 9.97 -17.19 -16.81
CA TYR A 327 11.03 -17.01 -15.83
C TYR A 327 12.33 -16.91 -16.62
N GLU A 328 12.96 -15.75 -16.67
CA GLU A 328 14.31 -15.66 -17.16
C GLU A 328 15.20 -16.58 -16.31
N PRO A 329 15.90 -17.55 -16.91
CA PRO A 329 16.88 -18.34 -16.18
C PRO A 329 17.99 -17.40 -15.70
N LEU A 330 18.39 -17.57 -14.43
CA LEU A 330 19.53 -16.86 -13.86
C LEU A 330 20.73 -16.98 -14.81
N PRO A 331 21.49 -15.90 -15.07
CA PRO A 331 22.67 -15.97 -15.90
C PRO A 331 23.64 -17.00 -15.33
N GLN A 332 23.97 -17.98 -16.12
CA GLN A 332 25.01 -18.97 -15.78
C GLN A 332 26.35 -18.25 -15.81
N SER A 333 27.01 -18.20 -14.67
CA SER A 333 28.40 -17.74 -14.54
C SER A 333 29.36 -18.86 -14.89
#